data_b629b02ff23531507198843249007346
#
_entry.id   b629b02ff23531507198843249007346
#
_cell.length_a   1.000
_cell.length_b   1.000
_cell.length_c   1.000
_cell.angle_alpha   90.00
_cell.angle_beta   90.00
_cell.angle_gamma   90.00
#
_symmetry.space_group_name_H-M   'P 1'
#
loop_
_entity.id
_entity.type
_entity.pdbx_description
1 polymer ?
#
loop_
_entity_poly.entity_id
_entity_poly.type
_entity_poly.pdbx_seq_one_letter_code
_entity_poly.pdbx_strand_id
1 'polypeptide(L)'
;TFYEGKVPGFLHLYVGEEAVASGVCLNLNKDDYVISTHRGHGHFIAKGSDIKKIAAEIMGKETGLCHGRGGSMHMIDIDNGLYGSTGIVGGGFPPAVGLALAAKKNNSNQVSVCFCGDGSINEGSFHEAINLAAIWDLPLIIVCENNLYAQSAPQEYHQKVKDISERAKGYGVRGITVGGMDIFEVYSATKDAVDRARRGEGPTLVECKTYLFSGHYVGDSKAY
;
A
#
# COMPACT_ATOMS: atom_id res chain seq x y z
N THR A 1 21.54 0.31 -14.90
CA THR A 1 21.58 -0.53 -13.69
C THR A 1 20.78 -1.81 -13.85
N PHE A 2 19.44 -1.77 -14.10
CA PHE A 2 18.65 -2.99 -14.34
C PHE A 2 19.11 -3.70 -15.62
N TYR A 3 19.15 -2.99 -16.75
CA TYR A 3 19.60 -3.53 -18.03
C TYR A 3 21.10 -3.92 -18.06
N GLU A 4 21.86 -3.47 -17.09
CA GLU A 4 23.26 -3.88 -16.88
C GLU A 4 23.37 -5.15 -16.00
N GLY A 5 22.25 -5.77 -15.62
CA GLY A 5 22.22 -6.95 -14.77
C GLY A 5 22.62 -6.73 -13.31
N LYS A 6 22.61 -5.48 -12.83
CA LYS A 6 22.99 -5.13 -11.45
C LYS A 6 21.86 -5.26 -10.44
N VAL A 7 20.63 -5.40 -10.92
CA VAL A 7 19.43 -5.56 -10.09
C VAL A 7 18.87 -6.97 -10.33
N PRO A 8 18.90 -7.86 -9.35
CA PRO A 8 18.35 -9.20 -9.49
C PRO A 8 16.81 -9.19 -9.42
N GLY A 9 16.19 -10.11 -10.14
CA GLY A 9 14.74 -10.34 -10.10
C GLY A 9 13.91 -9.27 -10.83
N PHE A 10 12.65 -9.18 -10.45
CA PHE A 10 11.70 -8.22 -11.03
C PHE A 10 11.79 -6.86 -10.33
N LEU A 11 11.68 -5.80 -11.12
CA LEU A 11 11.66 -4.42 -10.63
C LEU A 11 10.37 -3.73 -11.07
N HIS A 12 9.57 -3.31 -10.09
CA HIS A 12 8.34 -2.57 -10.30
C HIS A 12 8.57 -1.09 -9.96
N LEU A 13 8.41 -0.21 -10.94
CA LEU A 13 8.62 1.22 -10.73
C LEU A 13 7.37 1.87 -10.13
N TYR A 14 7.57 2.83 -9.25
CA TYR A 14 6.49 3.57 -8.57
C TYR A 14 6.10 4.86 -9.32
N VAL A 15 6.49 4.97 -10.59
CA VAL A 15 6.29 6.16 -11.43
C VAL A 15 4.82 6.36 -11.77
N GLY A 16 4.25 7.48 -11.30
CA GLY A 16 2.85 7.83 -11.44
C GLY A 16 1.99 7.64 -10.18
N GLU A 17 2.58 7.12 -9.10
CA GLU A 17 1.87 6.89 -7.82
C GLU A 17 2.50 7.69 -6.66
N GLU A 18 3.47 8.57 -6.94
CA GLU A 18 4.26 9.28 -5.92
C GLU A 18 3.42 10.16 -4.99
N ALA A 19 2.33 10.75 -5.52
CA ALA A 19 1.41 11.57 -4.74
C ALA A 19 0.68 10.74 -3.67
N VAL A 20 0.41 9.46 -3.95
CA VAL A 20 -0.23 8.55 -2.98
C VAL A 20 0.70 8.27 -1.82
N ALA A 21 1.91 7.78 -2.07
CA ALA A 21 2.88 7.51 -1.00
C ALA A 21 3.13 8.75 -0.14
N SER A 22 3.36 9.90 -0.79
CA SER A 22 3.68 11.15 -0.10
C SER A 22 2.49 11.66 0.71
N GLY A 23 1.30 11.76 0.10
CA GLY A 23 0.09 12.26 0.76
C GLY A 23 -0.34 11.40 1.94
N VAL A 24 -0.20 10.06 1.83
CA VAL A 24 -0.50 9.13 2.93
C VAL A 24 0.53 9.25 4.05
N CYS A 25 1.83 9.10 3.74
CA CYS A 25 2.88 9.01 4.76
C CYS A 25 3.07 10.31 5.54
N LEU A 26 2.75 11.48 4.95
CA LEU A 26 2.78 12.77 5.66
C LEU A 26 1.77 12.86 6.82
N ASN A 27 0.75 12.00 6.86
CA ASN A 27 -0.24 11.92 7.94
C ASN A 27 0.14 10.90 9.04
N LEU A 28 1.21 10.14 8.83
CA LEU A 28 1.58 9.06 9.72
C LEU A 28 2.69 9.48 10.70
N ASN A 29 2.58 8.99 11.92
CA ASN A 29 3.69 9.01 12.87
C ASN A 29 4.75 7.99 12.46
N LYS A 30 5.96 8.15 12.98
CA LYS A 30 7.06 7.23 12.68
C LYS A 30 6.73 5.78 13.05
N ASP A 31 6.03 5.58 14.15
CA ASP A 31 5.65 4.28 14.74
C ASP A 31 4.32 3.72 14.24
N ASP A 32 3.59 4.43 13.36
CA ASP A 32 2.43 3.88 12.68
C ASP A 32 2.84 2.74 11.74
N TYR A 33 2.01 1.72 11.68
CA TYR A 33 2.27 0.50 10.91
C TYR A 33 1.93 0.67 9.44
N VAL A 34 2.83 0.23 8.58
CA VAL A 34 2.63 0.23 7.12
C VAL A 34 2.94 -1.16 6.56
N ILE A 35 2.00 -1.70 5.80
CA ILE A 35 2.19 -2.84 4.92
C ILE A 35 2.13 -2.36 3.47
N SER A 36 3.14 -2.71 2.71
CA SER A 36 3.35 -2.25 1.34
C SER A 36 3.18 -3.38 0.32
N THR A 37 3.23 -3.03 -0.96
CA THR A 37 3.09 -3.94 -2.09
C THR A 37 4.46 -4.26 -2.73
N HIS A 38 4.44 -5.05 -3.80
CA HIS A 38 5.60 -5.31 -4.67
C HIS A 38 6.18 -4.02 -5.30
N ARG A 39 5.40 -2.93 -5.35
CA ARG A 39 5.77 -1.61 -5.88
C ARG A 39 6.12 -0.62 -4.75
N GLY A 40 6.70 -1.11 -3.66
CA GLY A 40 6.80 -0.38 -2.40
C GLY A 40 7.84 0.73 -2.32
N HIS A 41 8.67 0.98 -3.34
CA HIS A 41 9.79 1.93 -3.25
C HIS A 41 9.35 3.32 -2.78
N GLY A 42 8.25 3.85 -3.33
CA GLY A 42 7.70 5.14 -2.92
C GLY A 42 7.26 5.15 -1.47
N HIS A 43 6.61 4.09 -0.99
CA HIS A 43 6.16 3.97 0.40
C HIS A 43 7.34 4.01 1.39
N PHE A 44 8.40 3.25 1.10
CA PHE A 44 9.60 3.23 1.95
C PHE A 44 10.29 4.59 2.00
N ILE A 45 10.44 5.26 0.85
CA ILE A 45 11.03 6.60 0.77
C ILE A 45 10.16 7.62 1.52
N ALA A 46 8.86 7.64 1.27
CA ALA A 46 7.93 8.58 1.88
C ALA A 46 7.80 8.39 3.40
N LYS A 47 7.92 7.15 3.89
CA LYS A 47 7.87 6.82 5.32
C LYS A 47 9.20 7.11 6.05
N GLY A 48 10.27 7.45 5.31
CA GLY A 48 11.56 7.90 5.87
C GLY A 48 12.67 6.87 5.93
N SER A 49 12.57 5.77 5.20
CA SER A 49 13.66 4.81 5.08
C SER A 49 14.88 5.40 4.38
N ASP A 50 16.07 4.95 4.76
CA ASP A 50 17.34 5.40 4.15
C ASP A 50 17.41 4.97 2.68
N ILE A 51 17.44 5.95 1.78
CA ILE A 51 17.49 5.73 0.31
C ILE A 51 18.71 4.88 -0.09
N LYS A 52 19.85 5.03 0.61
CA LYS A 52 21.06 4.23 0.32
C LYS A 52 20.83 2.76 0.67
N LYS A 53 20.14 2.49 1.79
CA LYS A 53 19.79 1.12 2.19
C LYS A 53 18.75 0.51 1.27
N ILE A 54 17.75 1.29 0.81
CA ILE A 54 16.78 0.85 -0.21
C ILE A 54 17.52 0.47 -1.50
N ALA A 55 18.39 1.33 -2.01
CA ALA A 55 19.16 1.07 -3.22
C ALA A 55 20.06 -0.17 -3.07
N ALA A 56 20.72 -0.30 -1.92
CA ALA A 56 21.55 -1.48 -1.61
C ALA A 56 20.71 -2.78 -1.57
N GLU A 57 19.51 -2.72 -1.00
CA GLU A 57 18.59 -3.87 -0.95
C GLU A 57 18.15 -4.30 -2.34
N ILE A 58 17.73 -3.36 -3.19
CA ILE A 58 17.33 -3.63 -4.58
C ILE A 58 18.48 -4.27 -5.37
N MET A 59 19.73 -3.89 -5.07
CA MET A 59 20.93 -4.45 -5.69
C MET A 59 21.44 -5.75 -5.04
N GLY A 60 20.72 -6.31 -4.08
CA GLY A 60 21.10 -7.54 -3.37
C GLY A 60 22.36 -7.41 -2.52
N LYS A 61 22.61 -6.21 -1.93
CA LYS A 61 23.80 -5.94 -1.12
C LYS A 61 23.53 -6.16 0.37
N GLU A 62 24.50 -6.67 1.08
CA GLU A 62 24.48 -6.90 2.53
C GLU A 62 24.14 -5.64 3.35
N THR A 63 24.45 -4.46 2.82
CA THR A 63 24.15 -3.16 3.46
C THR A 63 22.71 -2.68 3.24
N GLY A 64 21.87 -3.48 2.56
CA GLY A 64 20.46 -3.21 2.35
C GLY A 64 19.61 -3.39 3.61
N LEU A 65 18.35 -2.96 3.56
CA LEU A 65 17.38 -3.02 4.67
C LEU A 65 17.18 -4.45 5.20
N CYS A 66 17.21 -5.45 4.32
CA CYS A 66 17.04 -6.86 4.62
C CYS A 66 18.29 -7.68 4.26
N HIS A 67 19.47 -7.06 4.34
CA HIS A 67 20.76 -7.69 3.99
C HIS A 67 20.80 -8.23 2.55
N GLY A 68 20.10 -7.56 1.62
CA GLY A 68 20.04 -7.95 0.22
C GLY A 68 19.17 -9.17 -0.09
N ARG A 69 18.38 -9.65 0.86
CA ARG A 69 17.55 -10.87 0.73
C ARG A 69 16.12 -10.59 0.28
N GLY A 70 15.59 -9.39 0.56
CA GLY A 70 14.25 -8.99 0.18
C GLY A 70 14.16 -8.50 -1.28
N GLY A 71 15.22 -7.88 -1.77
CA GLY A 71 15.23 -7.26 -3.10
C GLY A 71 14.18 -6.17 -3.24
N SER A 72 13.67 -5.99 -4.47
CA SER A 72 12.72 -4.91 -4.79
C SER A 72 11.35 -5.07 -4.10
N MET A 73 10.87 -6.30 -3.88
CA MET A 73 9.48 -6.57 -3.53
C MET A 73 9.24 -6.99 -2.07
N HIS A 74 10.29 -7.26 -1.30
CA HIS A 74 10.16 -7.84 0.05
C HIS A 74 11.00 -7.10 1.09
N MET A 75 10.97 -5.77 1.03
CA MET A 75 11.66 -4.93 2.00
C MET A 75 10.90 -4.84 3.32
N ILE A 76 11.66 -4.67 4.40
CA ILE A 76 11.17 -4.42 5.76
C ILE A 76 12.03 -3.33 6.39
N ASP A 77 11.41 -2.37 7.11
CA ASP A 77 12.08 -1.34 7.88
C ASP A 77 11.28 -1.01 9.14
N ILE A 78 11.35 -1.87 10.14
CA ILE A 78 10.56 -1.79 11.36
C ILE A 78 10.84 -0.49 12.13
N ASP A 79 12.07 0.01 12.10
CA ASP A 79 12.47 1.24 12.78
C ASP A 79 11.71 2.48 12.24
N ASN A 80 11.18 2.39 11.02
CA ASN A 80 10.33 3.39 10.39
C ASN A 80 8.87 2.94 10.24
N GLY A 81 8.44 1.89 10.94
CA GLY A 81 7.05 1.41 10.92
C GLY A 81 6.66 0.62 9.67
N LEU A 82 7.60 0.22 8.82
CA LEU A 82 7.34 -0.57 7.62
C LEU A 82 7.52 -2.06 7.91
N TYR A 83 6.41 -2.75 8.12
CA TYR A 83 6.37 -4.15 8.57
C TYR A 83 6.44 -5.16 7.43
N GLY A 84 6.49 -4.70 6.20
CA GLY A 84 6.78 -5.52 5.04
C GLY A 84 6.21 -4.99 3.74
N SER A 85 6.85 -5.39 2.65
CA SER A 85 6.32 -5.38 1.31
C SER A 85 6.19 -6.81 0.80
N THR A 86 5.21 -7.07 -0.06
CA THR A 86 4.95 -8.43 -0.54
C THR A 86 4.60 -8.47 -2.02
N GLY A 87 5.15 -9.46 -2.72
CA GLY A 87 4.77 -9.80 -4.09
C GLY A 87 3.50 -10.66 -4.18
N ILE A 88 2.97 -11.13 -3.03
CA ILE A 88 1.73 -11.91 -3.00
C ILE A 88 0.55 -10.94 -3.04
N VAL A 89 -0.23 -10.99 -4.12
CA VAL A 89 -1.42 -10.15 -4.30
C VAL A 89 -2.41 -10.43 -3.15
N GLY A 90 -2.88 -9.37 -2.49
CA GLY A 90 -3.78 -9.49 -1.33
C GLY A 90 -3.11 -9.98 -0.03
N GLY A 91 -1.85 -10.42 -0.08
CA GLY A 91 -1.14 -10.97 1.09
C GLY A 91 -0.87 -9.96 2.21
N GLY A 92 -1.01 -8.66 1.94
CA GLY A 92 -0.81 -7.61 2.93
C GLY A 92 -1.99 -7.37 3.88
N PHE A 93 -3.21 -7.75 3.50
CA PHE A 93 -4.41 -7.45 4.28
C PHE A 93 -4.44 -8.13 5.66
N PRO A 94 -4.24 -9.45 5.79
CA PRO A 94 -4.28 -10.10 7.09
C PRO A 94 -3.23 -9.58 8.09
N PRO A 95 -1.94 -9.37 7.71
CA PRO A 95 -0.97 -8.75 8.59
C PRO A 95 -1.36 -7.35 9.04
N ALA A 96 -1.91 -6.53 8.13
CA ALA A 96 -2.35 -5.17 8.47
C ALA A 96 -3.48 -5.17 9.51
N VAL A 97 -4.43 -6.11 9.41
CA VAL A 97 -5.47 -6.33 10.41
C VAL A 97 -4.86 -6.74 11.74
N GLY A 98 -3.87 -7.65 11.73
CA GLY A 98 -3.16 -8.08 12.93
C GLY A 98 -2.46 -6.92 13.64
N LEU A 99 -1.78 -6.03 12.90
CA LEU A 99 -1.14 -4.83 13.42
C LEU A 99 -2.16 -3.83 14.00
N ALA A 100 -3.28 -3.61 13.30
CA ALA A 100 -4.36 -2.77 13.79
C ALA A 100 -4.99 -3.33 15.09
N LEU A 101 -5.15 -4.66 15.16
CA LEU A 101 -5.63 -5.33 16.38
C LEU A 101 -4.62 -5.17 17.52
N ALA A 102 -3.33 -5.28 17.25
CA ALA A 102 -2.28 -5.07 18.25
C ALA A 102 -2.32 -3.63 18.80
N ALA A 103 -2.46 -2.62 17.92
CA ALA A 103 -2.62 -1.23 18.33
C ALA A 103 -3.82 -1.06 19.26
N LYS A 104 -4.98 -1.59 18.88
CA LYS A 104 -6.21 -1.52 19.69
C LYS A 104 -6.06 -2.23 21.03
N LYS A 105 -5.48 -3.44 21.06
CA LYS A 105 -5.28 -4.22 22.29
C LYS A 105 -4.31 -3.55 23.27
N ASN A 106 -3.28 -2.90 22.74
CA ASN A 106 -2.29 -2.17 23.54
C ASN A 106 -2.77 -0.77 23.95
N ASN A 107 -3.98 -0.35 23.55
CA ASN A 107 -4.50 1.01 23.73
C ASN A 107 -3.50 2.07 23.23
N SER A 108 -2.77 1.77 22.16
CA SER A 108 -1.84 2.71 21.55
C SER A 108 -2.58 3.63 20.58
N ASN A 109 -1.96 4.76 20.24
CA ASN A 109 -2.51 5.72 19.28
C ASN A 109 -2.08 5.40 17.85
N GLN A 110 -1.47 4.23 17.62
CA GLN A 110 -0.99 3.81 16.32
C GLN A 110 -2.14 3.42 15.41
N VAL A 111 -1.94 3.63 14.11
CA VAL A 111 -2.82 3.14 13.04
C VAL A 111 -2.07 2.16 12.16
N SER A 112 -2.81 1.30 11.46
CA SER A 112 -2.26 0.41 10.44
C SER A 112 -2.71 0.85 9.06
N VAL A 113 -1.77 1.06 8.15
CA VAL A 113 -2.03 1.38 6.73
C VAL A 113 -1.62 0.19 5.88
N CYS A 114 -2.54 -0.26 5.04
CA CYS A 114 -2.30 -1.31 4.04
C CYS A 114 -2.42 -0.71 2.65
N PHE A 115 -1.31 -0.59 1.94
CA PHE A 115 -1.33 -0.26 0.51
C PHE A 115 -1.67 -1.49 -0.31
N CYS A 116 -2.42 -1.30 -1.38
CA CYS A 116 -2.83 -2.38 -2.28
C CYS A 116 -3.13 -1.82 -3.68
N GLY A 117 -3.05 -2.66 -4.71
CA GLY A 117 -3.52 -2.31 -6.06
C GLY A 117 -4.99 -2.69 -6.27
N ASP A 118 -5.58 -2.18 -7.34
CA ASP A 118 -6.97 -2.45 -7.74
C ASP A 118 -7.28 -3.94 -7.95
N GLY A 119 -6.34 -4.70 -8.52
CA GLY A 119 -6.51 -6.15 -8.68
C GLY A 119 -6.62 -6.91 -7.37
N SER A 120 -5.91 -6.47 -6.32
CA SER A 120 -5.87 -7.15 -5.02
C SER A 120 -7.18 -7.08 -4.24
N ILE A 121 -8.04 -6.11 -4.54
CA ILE A 121 -9.38 -5.96 -3.93
C ILE A 121 -10.33 -7.12 -4.30
N ASN A 122 -9.96 -7.94 -5.29
CA ASN A 122 -10.74 -9.12 -5.66
C ASN A 122 -10.30 -10.40 -4.93
N GLU A 123 -9.19 -10.35 -4.19
CA GLU A 123 -8.74 -11.50 -3.40
C GLU A 123 -9.63 -11.74 -2.18
N GLY A 124 -9.86 -13.02 -1.82
CA GLY A 124 -10.65 -13.39 -0.65
C GLY A 124 -10.15 -12.73 0.63
N SER A 125 -8.83 -12.61 0.79
CA SER A 125 -8.18 -11.99 1.93
C SER A 125 -8.58 -10.53 2.16
N PHE A 126 -8.91 -9.75 1.10
CA PHE A 126 -9.47 -8.41 1.24
C PHE A 126 -10.82 -8.44 1.95
N HIS A 127 -11.71 -9.31 1.48
CA HIS A 127 -13.09 -9.42 2.00
C HIS A 127 -13.12 -9.86 3.47
N GLU A 128 -12.27 -10.82 3.81
CA GLU A 128 -12.11 -11.30 5.18
C GLU A 128 -11.52 -10.21 6.09
N ALA A 129 -10.46 -9.55 5.64
CA ALA A 129 -9.76 -8.52 6.40
C ALA A 129 -10.62 -7.30 6.69
N ILE A 130 -11.29 -6.73 5.68
CA ILE A 130 -12.10 -5.53 5.86
C ILE A 130 -13.33 -5.82 6.73
N ASN A 131 -13.94 -7.01 6.59
CA ASN A 131 -15.05 -7.43 7.42
C ASN A 131 -14.64 -7.56 8.89
N LEU A 132 -13.52 -8.21 9.15
CA LEU A 132 -13.00 -8.36 10.52
C LEU A 132 -12.61 -7.01 11.14
N ALA A 133 -11.97 -6.15 10.35
CA ALA A 133 -11.61 -4.81 10.80
C ALA A 133 -12.86 -3.96 11.13
N ALA A 134 -13.93 -4.10 10.35
CA ALA A 134 -15.19 -3.42 10.59
C ALA A 134 -15.88 -3.90 11.88
N ILE A 135 -16.00 -5.22 12.07
CA ILE A 135 -16.63 -5.81 13.27
C ILE A 135 -15.93 -5.38 14.56
N TRP A 136 -14.62 -5.21 14.49
CA TRP A 136 -13.81 -4.86 15.67
C TRP A 136 -13.43 -3.37 15.73
N ASP A 137 -13.97 -2.51 14.88
CA ASP A 137 -13.62 -1.08 14.80
C ASP A 137 -12.10 -0.86 14.87
N LEU A 138 -11.35 -1.58 14.04
CA LEU A 138 -9.89 -1.52 14.06
C LEU A 138 -9.36 -0.23 13.42
N PRO A 139 -8.25 0.34 13.93
CA PRO A 139 -7.61 1.51 13.35
C PRO A 139 -6.84 1.15 12.07
N LEU A 140 -7.58 0.71 11.04
CA LEU A 140 -7.05 0.26 9.76
C LEU A 140 -7.44 1.23 8.64
N ILE A 141 -6.46 1.63 7.84
CA ILE A 141 -6.68 2.37 6.60
C ILE A 141 -6.19 1.50 5.44
N ILE A 142 -7.09 1.14 4.53
CA ILE A 142 -6.74 0.47 3.28
C ILE A 142 -6.62 1.53 2.20
N VAL A 143 -5.45 1.67 1.60
CA VAL A 143 -5.17 2.61 0.52
C VAL A 143 -5.02 1.83 -0.77
N CYS A 144 -6.00 1.98 -1.66
CA CYS A 144 -6.00 1.33 -2.96
C CYS A 144 -5.42 2.28 -4.02
N GLU A 145 -4.27 1.92 -4.55
CA GLU A 145 -3.63 2.55 -5.71
C GLU A 145 -4.27 1.99 -6.96
N ASN A 146 -5.35 2.66 -7.41
CA ASN A 146 -6.11 2.24 -8.58
C ASN A 146 -5.52 2.85 -9.84
N ASN A 147 -4.62 2.12 -10.48
CA ASN A 147 -4.02 2.51 -11.76
C ASN A 147 -4.78 1.94 -12.98
N LEU A 148 -5.97 1.38 -12.76
CA LEU A 148 -6.91 0.83 -13.74
C LEU A 148 -6.48 -0.50 -14.38
N TYR A 149 -5.37 -1.10 -13.94
CA TYR A 149 -4.88 -2.34 -14.51
C TYR A 149 -4.37 -3.31 -13.43
N ALA A 150 -4.97 -4.48 -13.36
CA ALA A 150 -4.42 -5.62 -12.64
C ALA A 150 -3.43 -6.34 -13.58
N GLN A 151 -2.17 -5.92 -13.55
CA GLN A 151 -1.12 -6.31 -14.50
C GLN A 151 -1.52 -5.93 -15.94
N SER A 152 -2.05 -6.87 -16.72
CA SER A 152 -2.50 -6.66 -18.10
C SER A 152 -4.02 -6.63 -18.26
N ALA A 153 -4.77 -6.86 -17.17
CA ALA A 153 -6.24 -6.88 -17.21
C ALA A 153 -6.81 -5.49 -16.85
N PRO A 154 -7.52 -4.81 -17.75
CA PRO A 154 -8.22 -3.56 -17.45
C PRO A 154 -9.24 -3.76 -16.32
N GLN A 155 -9.46 -2.71 -15.52
CA GLN A 155 -10.39 -2.75 -14.38
C GLN A 155 -11.77 -3.27 -14.76
N GLU A 156 -12.30 -2.91 -15.91
CA GLU A 156 -13.63 -3.32 -16.39
C GLU A 156 -13.79 -4.84 -16.60
N TYR A 157 -12.68 -5.57 -16.74
CA TYR A 157 -12.70 -7.03 -16.90
C TYR A 157 -12.72 -7.78 -15.57
N HIS A 158 -12.24 -7.16 -14.50
CA HIS A 158 -12.12 -7.85 -13.21
C HIS A 158 -13.03 -7.28 -12.10
N GLN A 159 -13.74 -6.15 -12.36
CA GLN A 159 -14.72 -5.64 -11.41
C GLN A 159 -15.84 -4.86 -12.08
N LYS A 160 -17.05 -4.98 -11.49
CA LYS A 160 -18.26 -4.35 -12.03
C LYS A 160 -18.43 -2.92 -11.57
N VAL A 161 -18.05 -2.61 -10.33
CA VAL A 161 -18.16 -1.25 -9.79
C VAL A 161 -17.10 -0.34 -10.39
N LYS A 162 -17.47 0.89 -10.69
CA LYS A 162 -16.55 1.88 -11.25
C LYS A 162 -15.56 2.40 -10.21
N ASP A 163 -16.08 2.65 -9.02
CA ASP A 163 -15.30 3.15 -7.90
C ASP A 163 -15.15 2.04 -6.84
N ILE A 164 -13.91 1.63 -6.58
CA ILE A 164 -13.60 0.55 -5.63
C ILE A 164 -14.09 0.90 -4.22
N SER A 165 -14.04 2.18 -3.86
CA SER A 165 -14.50 2.68 -2.57
C SER A 165 -15.96 2.34 -2.27
N GLU A 166 -16.80 2.11 -3.31
CA GLU A 166 -18.21 1.70 -3.13
C GLU A 166 -18.35 0.33 -2.47
N ARG A 167 -17.35 -0.56 -2.62
CA ARG A 167 -17.35 -1.88 -1.96
C ARG A 167 -17.34 -1.77 -0.44
N ALA A 168 -16.80 -0.69 0.12
CA ALA A 168 -16.75 -0.44 1.57
C ALA A 168 -18.15 -0.43 2.20
N LYS A 169 -19.16 0.04 1.45
CA LYS A 169 -20.55 0.09 1.92
C LYS A 169 -21.10 -1.27 2.32
N GLY A 170 -20.69 -2.34 1.61
CA GLY A 170 -21.09 -3.71 1.90
C GLY A 170 -20.63 -4.24 3.26
N TYR A 171 -19.62 -3.59 3.86
CA TYR A 171 -19.06 -3.92 5.18
C TYR A 171 -19.40 -2.88 6.26
N GLY A 172 -20.21 -1.87 5.94
CA GLY A 172 -20.46 -0.74 6.85
C GLY A 172 -19.24 0.15 7.06
N VAL A 173 -18.27 0.12 6.15
CA VAL A 173 -17.00 0.86 6.21
C VAL A 173 -17.10 2.12 5.37
N ARG A 174 -16.42 3.18 5.80
CA ARG A 174 -16.31 4.41 5.01
C ARG A 174 -15.42 4.18 3.79
N GLY A 175 -15.92 4.51 2.60
CA GLY A 175 -15.18 4.53 1.34
C GLY A 175 -15.01 5.96 0.84
N ILE A 176 -13.83 6.29 0.32
CA ILE A 176 -13.49 7.61 -0.24
C ILE A 176 -12.73 7.37 -1.54
N THR A 177 -13.11 8.08 -2.61
CA THR A 177 -12.36 8.11 -3.88
C THR A 177 -11.76 9.50 -4.09
N VAL A 178 -10.47 9.56 -4.44
CA VAL A 178 -9.75 10.81 -4.72
C VAL A 178 -8.87 10.69 -5.97
N GLY A 179 -8.47 11.84 -6.51
CA GLY A 179 -7.43 11.91 -7.55
C GLY A 179 -6.06 11.55 -6.96
N GLY A 180 -5.59 10.34 -7.24
CA GLY A 180 -4.31 9.84 -6.70
C GLY A 180 -3.07 10.48 -7.34
N MET A 181 -3.25 11.38 -8.31
CA MET A 181 -2.18 12.20 -8.91
C MET A 181 -2.04 13.56 -8.21
N ASP A 182 -2.97 13.92 -7.32
CA ASP A 182 -2.96 15.17 -6.55
C ASP A 182 -2.63 14.87 -5.08
N ILE A 183 -1.44 15.32 -4.65
CA ILE A 183 -0.96 15.10 -3.28
C ILE A 183 -1.88 15.74 -2.22
N PHE A 184 -2.53 16.86 -2.53
CA PHE A 184 -3.39 17.56 -1.58
C PHE A 184 -4.72 16.84 -1.38
N GLU A 185 -5.30 16.26 -2.45
CA GLU A 185 -6.48 15.41 -2.33
C GLU A 185 -6.17 14.14 -1.51
N VAL A 186 -5.06 13.45 -1.81
CA VAL A 186 -4.63 12.27 -1.08
C VAL A 186 -4.35 12.60 0.39
N TYR A 187 -3.60 13.69 0.65
CA TYR A 187 -3.29 14.12 2.02
C TYR A 187 -4.57 14.39 2.82
N SER A 188 -5.51 15.15 2.25
CA SER A 188 -6.75 15.53 2.94
C SER A 188 -7.61 14.32 3.27
N ALA A 189 -7.81 13.41 2.30
CA ALA A 189 -8.59 12.19 2.51
C ALA A 189 -7.95 11.24 3.53
N THR A 190 -6.62 11.10 3.44
CA THR A 190 -5.88 10.24 4.38
C THR A 190 -5.84 10.82 5.78
N LYS A 191 -5.72 12.16 5.90
CA LYS A 191 -5.81 12.83 7.21
C LYS A 191 -7.13 12.51 7.91
N ASP A 192 -8.25 12.66 7.21
CA ASP A 192 -9.56 12.30 7.76
C ASP A 192 -9.62 10.82 8.16
N ALA A 193 -9.12 9.91 7.31
CA ALA A 193 -9.10 8.48 7.59
C ALA A 193 -8.25 8.13 8.84
N VAL A 194 -7.06 8.73 8.96
CA VAL A 194 -6.16 8.54 10.13
C VAL A 194 -6.79 9.10 11.39
N ASP A 195 -7.34 10.31 11.33
CA ASP A 195 -7.98 10.95 12.49
C ASP A 195 -9.20 10.12 12.97
N ARG A 196 -10.01 9.57 12.07
CA ARG A 196 -11.11 8.65 12.37
C ARG A 196 -10.61 7.37 13.05
N ALA A 197 -9.60 6.75 12.48
CA ALA A 197 -9.01 5.52 13.02
C ALA A 197 -8.48 5.73 14.45
N ARG A 198 -7.80 6.86 14.70
CA ARG A 198 -7.30 7.20 16.04
C ARG A 198 -8.41 7.49 17.04
N ARG A 199 -9.58 7.96 16.58
CA ARG A 199 -10.78 8.11 17.45
C ARG A 199 -11.55 6.80 17.67
N GLY A 200 -11.11 5.68 17.09
CA GLY A 200 -11.78 4.38 17.20
C GLY A 200 -13.06 4.26 16.36
N GLU A 201 -13.19 5.07 15.30
CA GLU A 201 -14.36 5.07 14.40
C GLU A 201 -14.28 3.98 13.30
N GLY A 202 -13.41 3.00 13.48
CA GLY A 202 -13.26 1.87 12.58
C GLY A 202 -12.43 2.15 11.31
N PRO A 203 -12.39 1.18 10.39
CA PRO A 203 -11.55 1.26 9.20
C PRO A 203 -12.09 2.24 8.14
N THR A 204 -11.19 2.62 7.21
CA THR A 204 -11.54 3.39 6.01
C THR A 204 -10.87 2.79 4.79
N LEU A 205 -11.59 2.71 3.66
CA LEU A 205 -11.06 2.38 2.35
C LEU A 205 -10.89 3.66 1.53
N VAL A 206 -9.65 4.03 1.24
CA VAL A 206 -9.30 5.18 0.39
C VAL A 206 -8.86 4.66 -0.97
N GLU A 207 -9.61 4.99 -2.00
CA GLU A 207 -9.26 4.72 -3.38
C GLU A 207 -8.58 5.94 -3.98
N CYS A 208 -7.33 5.79 -4.42
CA CYS A 208 -6.55 6.80 -5.10
C CYS A 208 -6.46 6.45 -6.59
N LYS A 209 -7.14 7.21 -7.46
CA LYS A 209 -7.08 6.99 -8.91
C LYS A 209 -5.79 7.53 -9.47
N THR A 210 -4.92 6.64 -9.93
CA THR A 210 -3.58 6.93 -10.44
C THR A 210 -3.43 6.51 -11.89
N TYR A 211 -2.25 6.73 -12.43
CA TYR A 211 -1.87 6.22 -13.75
C TYR A 211 -0.43 5.71 -13.73
N LEU A 212 -0.23 4.51 -14.27
CA LEU A 212 1.06 3.86 -14.31
C LEU A 212 1.77 4.14 -15.63
N PHE A 213 2.73 5.08 -15.64
CA PHE A 213 3.42 5.50 -16.87
C PHE A 213 4.39 4.45 -17.43
N SER A 214 4.91 3.58 -16.59
CA SER A 214 6.05 2.70 -16.94
C SER A 214 5.69 1.25 -17.26
N GLY A 215 4.38 0.89 -17.29
CA GLY A 215 3.92 -0.49 -17.35
C GLY A 215 4.04 -1.21 -16.01
N HIS A 216 3.69 -2.50 -15.97
CA HIS A 216 3.60 -3.24 -14.71
C HIS A 216 4.98 -3.45 -14.06
N TYR A 217 5.99 -3.86 -14.83
CA TYR A 217 7.37 -4.04 -14.38
C TYR A 217 8.38 -3.60 -15.45
N VAL A 218 9.65 -3.48 -15.07
CA VAL A 218 10.72 -3.14 -16.03
C VAL A 218 10.95 -4.30 -16.98
N GLY A 219 10.70 -4.08 -18.27
CA GLY A 219 10.74 -5.11 -19.30
C GLY A 219 9.35 -5.61 -19.74
N ASP A 220 8.28 -5.07 -19.17
CA ASP A 220 6.91 -5.31 -19.62
C ASP A 220 6.73 -4.85 -21.07
N SER A 221 6.11 -5.72 -21.89
CA SER A 221 5.87 -5.45 -23.31
C SER A 221 4.89 -4.31 -23.57
N LYS A 222 4.03 -3.99 -22.59
CA LYS A 222 2.94 -3.00 -22.69
C LYS A 222 2.02 -3.22 -23.90
N ALA A 223 1.78 -4.48 -24.25
CA ALA A 223 0.98 -4.86 -25.42
C ALA A 223 -0.53 -4.92 -25.13
N TYR A 224 -0.97 -4.45 -23.97
CA TYR A 224 -2.36 -4.44 -23.48
C TYR A 224 -2.92 -3.03 -23.38
#